data_c0f4fa51c3a6067fc07c1cd798b430f1
#
_entry.id   c0f4fa51c3a6067fc07c1cd798b430f1
#
_cell.length_a   1.000
_cell.length_b   1.000
_cell.length_c   1.000
_cell.angle_alpha   90.00
_cell.angle_beta   90.00
_cell.angle_gamma   90.00
#
_symmetry.space_group_name_H-M   'P 1'
#
loop_
_entity.id
_entity.type
_entity.pdbx_description
1 polymer ?
#
loop_
_entity_poly.entity_id
_entity_poly.type
_entity_poly.pdbx_seq_one_letter_code
_entity_poly.pdbx_strand_id
1 'polypeptide(L)'
;MALENSFRMPKRKTDAAIQPPDADAILLKFYNGLSRDELERAAIDQNKQIFEMSNRDGANAGADNGLPDSIQSFPLNHLPPAARAMAEAIARTERTPETLAGCCVLGILSASIGAGLQVTSGSSRVTRGNLYLMPSAESGSGKSETFRHAAKPFFDCEREIIEKWEAEDLPGLQADADLLESEIAKLKTDASKGKSGMKREEIRDELKAKKKELTEIKDGLNSPRLCCEDVTSEKLAVMLAQNQEQIASVSPDAGSIVNNLLGRYSKLDRTDENIYLKAFSGDNCRVDRQGREPVLLQRPCLSALWLVQPDKIETLLGKTELTDGGMIPRLMVCHTCAMPRPIVDGVEGIPAETADAWTMLVRGLIQTFRTAGEPFTIETAPEARQMMNGHHNEIVKRRLSDLRDVTTYAARWNEQAWRMAVCLHAGLHGADAGERMLAADTAASAIALADWFAGEQLRILARGRHAARRAKRDEVLKLLADNPDGITARDVLRARLAGSADEAHALLARMEADGELTGKDSRPEGGGHVTRKFTKAQT
;
A
#
# COMPACT_ATOMS: atom_id res chain seq x y z
N MET A 1 28.71 -12.52 -62.51
CA MET A 1 27.42 -12.75 -63.17
C MET A 1 26.41 -12.88 -62.04
N ALA A 2 25.87 -11.84 -61.50
CA ALA A 2 24.73 -11.02 -61.93
C ALA A 2 23.46 -11.85 -62.09
N LEU A 3 22.54 -11.64 -61.14
CA LEU A 3 21.13 -11.37 -61.42
C LEU A 3 20.44 -10.88 -60.14
N GLU A 4 20.32 -9.55 -60.08
CA GLU A 4 19.34 -8.84 -59.26
C GLU A 4 17.93 -9.21 -59.72
N ASN A 5 17.02 -9.38 -58.80
CA ASN A 5 15.61 -9.18 -59.06
C ASN A 5 14.97 -8.41 -57.90
N SER A 6 14.71 -7.16 -58.21
CA SER A 6 13.99 -6.15 -57.44
C SER A 6 12.51 -6.50 -57.31
N PHE A 7 12.01 -6.61 -56.06
CA PHE A 7 10.59 -6.47 -55.78
C PHE A 7 10.36 -5.13 -55.06
N ARG A 8 9.85 -4.16 -55.79
CA ARG A 8 9.35 -2.88 -55.23
C ARG A 8 7.97 -3.12 -54.60
N MET A 9 7.87 -2.95 -53.30
CA MET A 9 6.60 -2.73 -52.64
C MET A 9 6.22 -1.24 -52.67
N PRO A 10 4.93 -0.88 -52.79
CA PRO A 10 4.49 0.52 -52.83
C PRO A 10 4.66 1.20 -51.47
N LYS A 11 5.17 2.42 -51.52
CA LYS A 11 5.31 3.30 -50.37
C LYS A 11 3.92 3.61 -49.77
N ARG A 12 3.63 3.10 -48.57
CA ARG A 12 2.59 3.66 -47.72
C ARG A 12 3.05 5.03 -47.25
N LYS A 13 2.18 6.02 -47.40
CA LYS A 13 2.35 7.35 -46.80
C LYS A 13 2.51 7.14 -45.30
N THR A 14 3.64 7.55 -44.77
CA THR A 14 3.90 7.62 -43.35
C THR A 14 3.07 8.76 -42.80
N ASP A 15 2.04 8.42 -42.02
CA ASP A 15 1.44 9.35 -41.08
C ASP A 15 2.54 9.77 -40.09
N ALA A 16 2.72 11.08 -39.98
CA ALA A 16 3.69 11.66 -39.08
C ALA A 16 3.33 11.25 -37.64
N ALA A 17 4.08 10.32 -37.07
CA ALA A 17 4.03 10.05 -35.65
C ALA A 17 4.43 11.32 -34.90
N ILE A 18 3.50 11.89 -34.17
CA ILE A 18 3.75 12.99 -33.22
C ILE A 18 4.65 12.37 -32.14
N GLN A 19 5.92 12.73 -32.12
CA GLN A 19 6.84 12.38 -31.03
C GLN A 19 6.34 13.06 -29.76
N PRO A 20 6.34 12.38 -28.60
CA PRO A 20 6.09 13.04 -27.34
C PRO A 20 7.12 14.15 -27.14
N PRO A 21 6.74 15.30 -26.55
CA PRO A 21 7.65 16.40 -26.33
C PRO A 21 8.85 15.92 -25.51
N ASP A 22 10.04 16.27 -25.96
CA ASP A 22 11.31 15.91 -25.36
C ASP A 22 11.38 16.47 -23.92
N ALA A 23 11.46 15.57 -22.95
CA ALA A 23 11.56 15.94 -21.53
C ALA A 23 12.77 16.86 -21.27
N ASP A 24 13.85 16.69 -22.03
CA ASP A 24 15.04 17.52 -21.95
C ASP A 24 14.77 18.95 -22.46
N ALA A 25 13.90 19.12 -23.46
CA ALA A 25 13.52 20.45 -23.95
C ALA A 25 12.67 21.23 -22.93
N ILE A 26 11.89 20.56 -22.11
CA ILE A 26 11.12 21.17 -21.01
C ILE A 26 12.05 21.58 -19.88
N LEU A 27 13.00 20.74 -19.50
CA LEU A 27 14.03 21.04 -18.52
C LEU A 27 14.92 22.22 -18.97
N LEU A 28 15.33 22.27 -20.24
CA LEU A 28 16.12 23.38 -20.78
C LEU A 28 15.35 24.72 -20.76
N LYS A 29 14.04 24.70 -21.01
CA LYS A 29 13.19 25.90 -20.87
C LYS A 29 13.06 26.37 -19.43
N PHE A 30 13.05 25.44 -18.48
CA PHE A 30 13.03 25.74 -17.04
C PHE A 30 14.29 26.50 -16.58
N TYR A 31 15.46 26.14 -17.14
CA TYR A 31 16.72 26.79 -16.84
C TYR A 31 16.92 28.16 -17.56
N ASN A 32 16.14 28.46 -18.59
CA ASN A 32 16.28 29.70 -19.40
C ASN A 32 15.44 30.89 -18.92
N GLY A 33 14.95 30.86 -17.67
CA GLY A 33 14.41 32.08 -17.02
C GLY A 33 13.02 32.51 -17.46
N LEU A 34 12.14 31.57 -17.84
CA LEU A 34 10.73 31.84 -18.07
C LEU A 34 10.02 32.31 -16.80
N SER A 35 9.13 33.31 -16.95
CA SER A 35 8.30 33.79 -15.85
C SER A 35 7.33 32.69 -15.38
N ARG A 36 6.90 32.80 -14.12
CA ARG A 36 5.95 31.85 -13.49
C ARG A 36 4.65 31.69 -14.31
N ASP A 37 4.16 32.76 -14.91
CA ASP A 37 2.95 32.77 -15.72
C ASP A 37 3.13 32.03 -17.06
N GLU A 38 4.33 32.07 -17.64
CA GLU A 38 4.65 31.34 -18.88
C GLU A 38 4.79 29.85 -18.61
N LEU A 39 5.33 29.46 -17.45
CA LEU A 39 5.42 28.06 -17.01
C LEU A 39 4.03 27.47 -16.68
N GLU A 40 3.15 28.27 -16.06
CA GLU A 40 1.77 27.85 -15.80
C GLU A 40 0.97 27.69 -17.11
N ARG A 41 1.16 28.56 -18.11
CA ARG A 41 0.52 28.42 -19.43
C ARG A 41 1.04 27.20 -20.19
N ALA A 42 2.35 26.95 -20.20
CA ALA A 42 2.92 25.79 -20.86
C ALA A 42 2.45 24.45 -20.22
N ALA A 43 2.32 24.41 -18.88
CA ALA A 43 1.78 23.27 -18.17
C ALA A 43 0.27 23.05 -18.45
N ILE A 44 -0.51 24.12 -18.56
CA ILE A 44 -1.94 24.08 -18.90
C ILE A 44 -2.13 23.59 -20.35
N ASP A 45 -1.34 24.08 -21.31
CA ASP A 45 -1.44 23.66 -22.71
C ASP A 45 -0.99 22.22 -22.92
N GLN A 46 0.04 21.75 -22.21
CA GLN A 46 0.48 20.36 -22.25
C GLN A 46 -0.57 19.41 -21.64
N ASN A 47 -1.15 19.77 -20.50
CA ASN A 47 -2.23 18.99 -19.89
C ASN A 47 -3.49 18.99 -20.74
N LYS A 48 -3.79 20.07 -21.45
CA LYS A 48 -4.90 20.14 -22.40
C LYS A 48 -4.67 19.22 -23.61
N GLN A 49 -3.45 19.16 -24.14
CA GLN A 49 -3.10 18.23 -25.22
C GLN A 49 -3.18 16.76 -24.77
N ILE A 50 -2.69 16.42 -23.57
CA ILE A 50 -2.82 15.06 -23.00
C ILE A 50 -4.30 14.72 -22.77
N PHE A 51 -5.09 15.65 -22.28
CA PHE A 51 -6.55 15.49 -22.09
C PHE A 51 -7.29 15.34 -23.43
N GLU A 52 -6.93 16.11 -24.45
CA GLU A 52 -7.52 16.00 -25.79
C GLU A 52 -7.10 14.71 -26.51
N MET A 53 -5.87 14.23 -26.31
CA MET A 53 -5.43 12.90 -26.80
C MET A 53 -6.19 11.77 -26.08
N SER A 54 -6.33 11.83 -24.78
CA SER A 54 -7.11 10.86 -23.98
C SER A 54 -8.60 10.84 -24.38
N ASN A 55 -9.17 12.00 -24.75
CA ASN A 55 -10.55 12.10 -25.20
C ASN A 55 -10.74 11.70 -26.69
N ARG A 56 -9.73 11.85 -27.55
CA ARG A 56 -9.78 11.38 -28.94
C ARG A 56 -9.78 9.87 -29.04
N ASP A 57 -9.02 9.19 -28.18
CA ASP A 57 -9.05 7.73 -28.08
C ASP A 57 -10.38 7.21 -27.48
N GLY A 58 -11.06 8.02 -26.66
CA GLY A 58 -12.39 7.70 -26.10
C GLY A 58 -13.57 7.92 -27.05
N ALA A 59 -13.43 8.73 -28.10
CA ALA A 59 -14.53 9.08 -29.00
C ALA A 59 -14.74 8.08 -30.16
N ASN A 60 -13.83 7.13 -30.38
CA ASN A 60 -13.89 6.13 -31.44
C ASN A 60 -14.21 4.71 -30.96
N ALA A 61 -14.50 4.50 -29.66
CA ALA A 61 -14.97 3.22 -29.14
C ALA A 61 -16.49 3.22 -29.09
N GLY A 62 -17.11 2.61 -30.11
CA GLY A 62 -18.52 2.25 -30.06
C GLY A 62 -18.82 1.38 -28.86
N ALA A 63 -19.81 1.77 -28.10
CA ALA A 63 -20.61 1.05 -27.10
C ALA A 63 -20.08 -0.33 -26.65
N ASP A 64 -18.94 -0.38 -25.97
CA ASP A 64 -18.68 -1.27 -24.83
C ASP A 64 -17.33 -0.92 -24.19
N ASN A 65 -17.38 -0.64 -22.84
CA ASN A 65 -16.23 -0.66 -21.94
C ASN A 65 -15.11 0.40 -22.09
N GLY A 66 -15.40 1.62 -21.73
CA GLY A 66 -14.45 2.70 -21.57
C GLY A 66 -13.51 2.63 -20.33
N LEU A 67 -12.83 1.52 -20.10
CA LEU A 67 -11.65 1.43 -19.23
C LEU A 67 -10.43 1.22 -20.11
N PRO A 68 -9.33 1.95 -19.93
CA PRO A 68 -8.09 1.59 -20.58
C PRO A 68 -7.66 0.23 -20.07
N ASP A 69 -7.85 -0.81 -20.88
CA ASP A 69 -7.38 -2.19 -20.62
C ASP A 69 -5.86 -2.32 -20.68
N SER A 70 -5.14 -1.26 -20.99
CA SER A 70 -3.68 -1.26 -20.96
C SER A 70 -3.22 -1.16 -19.51
N ILE A 71 -2.84 -2.31 -18.95
CA ILE A 71 -2.08 -2.39 -17.72
C ILE A 71 -0.79 -1.62 -17.98
N GLN A 72 -0.62 -0.49 -17.27
CA GLN A 72 0.64 0.24 -17.32
C GLN A 72 1.71 -0.62 -16.66
N SER A 73 2.83 -0.87 -17.34
CA SER A 73 3.98 -1.56 -16.76
C SER A 73 4.45 -0.83 -15.51
N PHE A 74 4.88 -1.59 -14.51
CA PHE A 74 5.47 -1.01 -13.31
C PHE A 74 6.74 -0.22 -13.67
N PRO A 75 6.89 1.03 -13.22
CA PRO A 75 7.98 1.90 -13.64
C PRO A 75 9.30 1.56 -12.92
N LEU A 76 9.91 0.41 -13.25
CA LEU A 76 11.15 -0.10 -12.65
C LEU A 76 12.33 0.87 -12.76
N ASN A 77 12.35 1.71 -13.81
CA ASN A 77 13.39 2.72 -14.04
C ASN A 77 13.47 3.77 -12.91
N HIS A 78 12.44 3.90 -12.08
CA HIS A 78 12.43 4.79 -10.92
C HIS A 78 12.91 4.12 -9.63
N LEU A 79 13.19 2.83 -9.65
CA LEU A 79 13.81 2.16 -8.51
C LEU A 79 15.32 2.42 -8.45
N PRO A 80 15.93 2.42 -7.25
CA PRO A 80 17.38 2.46 -7.09
C PRO A 80 18.08 1.31 -7.83
N PRO A 81 19.33 1.49 -8.31
CA PRO A 81 19.97 0.54 -9.22
C PRO A 81 19.98 -0.91 -8.73
N ALA A 82 20.37 -1.17 -7.48
CA ALA A 82 20.40 -2.54 -6.93
C ALA A 82 18.98 -3.14 -6.80
N ALA A 83 18.01 -2.32 -6.38
CA ALA A 83 16.62 -2.70 -6.26
C ALA A 83 16.01 -3.01 -7.64
N ARG A 84 16.28 -2.17 -8.63
CA ARG A 84 15.85 -2.36 -10.02
C ARG A 84 16.44 -3.64 -10.60
N ALA A 85 17.76 -3.83 -10.53
CA ALA A 85 18.42 -5.01 -11.06
C ALA A 85 17.86 -6.30 -10.44
N MET A 86 17.59 -6.29 -9.13
CA MET A 86 16.99 -7.43 -8.42
C MET A 86 15.56 -7.69 -8.90
N ALA A 87 14.72 -6.66 -9.04
CA ALA A 87 13.35 -6.81 -9.54
C ALA A 87 13.31 -7.37 -10.98
N GLU A 88 14.17 -6.85 -11.87
CA GLU A 88 14.31 -7.34 -13.25
C GLU A 88 14.78 -8.81 -13.27
N ALA A 89 15.77 -9.17 -12.43
CA ALA A 89 16.28 -10.53 -12.35
C ALA A 89 15.23 -11.52 -11.82
N ILE A 90 14.50 -11.15 -10.76
CA ILE A 90 13.40 -11.96 -10.22
C ILE A 90 12.31 -12.17 -11.28
N ALA A 91 11.85 -11.08 -11.91
CA ALA A 91 10.80 -11.15 -12.93
C ALA A 91 11.17 -12.10 -14.09
N ARG A 92 12.44 -12.07 -14.53
CA ARG A 92 12.97 -12.95 -15.57
C ARG A 92 13.07 -14.40 -15.09
N THR A 93 13.69 -14.64 -13.92
CA THR A 93 13.92 -15.99 -13.37
C THR A 93 12.60 -16.69 -13.05
N GLU A 94 11.69 -16.01 -12.39
CA GLU A 94 10.39 -16.58 -12.02
C GLU A 94 9.33 -16.41 -13.10
N ARG A 95 9.69 -15.71 -14.20
CA ARG A 95 8.77 -15.42 -15.32
C ARG A 95 7.47 -14.77 -14.85
N THR A 96 7.57 -13.92 -13.83
CA THR A 96 6.46 -13.14 -13.27
C THR A 96 6.47 -11.72 -13.83
N PRO A 97 5.34 -11.00 -13.77
CA PRO A 97 5.32 -9.58 -14.15
C PRO A 97 6.28 -8.75 -13.29
N GLU A 98 6.92 -7.78 -13.91
CA GLU A 98 7.78 -6.79 -13.23
C GLU A 98 7.06 -6.06 -12.09
N THR A 99 5.75 -5.86 -12.21
CA THR A 99 4.90 -5.30 -11.16
C THR A 99 5.00 -6.08 -9.86
N LEU A 100 4.95 -7.42 -9.93
CA LEU A 100 5.03 -8.26 -8.73
C LEU A 100 6.41 -8.17 -8.08
N ALA A 101 7.47 -8.31 -8.87
CA ALA A 101 8.85 -8.23 -8.40
C ALA A 101 9.18 -6.83 -7.85
N GLY A 102 8.78 -5.76 -8.56
CA GLY A 102 8.99 -4.37 -8.16
C GLY A 102 8.28 -4.03 -6.83
N CYS A 103 7.05 -4.48 -6.64
CA CYS A 103 6.34 -4.31 -5.37
C CYS A 103 7.03 -5.07 -4.22
N CYS A 104 7.50 -6.30 -4.45
CA CYS A 104 8.21 -7.07 -3.43
C CYS A 104 9.52 -6.36 -3.01
N VAL A 105 10.32 -5.94 -3.97
CA VAL A 105 11.59 -5.24 -3.71
C VAL A 105 11.35 -3.91 -2.98
N LEU A 106 10.38 -3.10 -3.43
CA LEU A 106 10.03 -1.83 -2.79
C LEU A 106 9.52 -2.05 -1.35
N GLY A 107 8.72 -3.08 -1.11
CA GLY A 107 8.23 -3.45 0.21
C GLY A 107 9.35 -3.87 1.16
N ILE A 108 10.34 -4.61 0.68
CA ILE A 108 11.51 -5.01 1.48
C ILE A 108 12.42 -3.82 1.76
N LEU A 109 12.59 -2.87 0.83
CA LEU A 109 13.30 -1.60 1.12
C LEU A 109 12.63 -0.87 2.31
N SER A 110 11.30 -0.70 2.25
CA SER A 110 10.54 -0.08 3.32
C SER A 110 10.68 -0.84 4.66
N ALA A 111 10.60 -2.16 4.63
CA ALA A 111 10.75 -3.02 5.81
C ALA A 111 12.16 -2.91 6.41
N SER A 112 13.20 -2.80 5.57
CA SER A 112 14.60 -2.75 6.00
C SER A 112 14.97 -1.43 6.69
N ILE A 113 14.35 -0.33 6.30
CA ILE A 113 14.56 0.98 6.91
C ILE A 113 13.87 1.09 8.27
N GLY A 114 12.67 0.52 8.39
CA GLY A 114 11.85 0.66 9.60
C GLY A 114 11.54 2.11 9.95
N ALA A 115 11.71 2.47 11.24
CA ALA A 115 11.52 3.83 11.75
C ALA A 115 12.78 4.70 11.67
N GLY A 116 13.93 4.13 11.30
CA GLY A 116 15.26 4.76 11.48
C GLY A 116 15.61 5.87 10.50
N LEU A 117 14.85 6.08 9.42
CA LEU A 117 15.06 7.17 8.49
C LEU A 117 13.75 7.91 8.22
N GLN A 118 13.81 9.24 8.27
CA GLN A 118 12.67 10.12 8.01
C GLN A 118 13.14 11.39 7.29
N VAL A 119 12.23 12.06 6.61
CA VAL A 119 12.51 13.30 5.86
C VAL A 119 11.67 14.46 6.38
N THR A 120 12.23 15.67 6.37
CA THR A 120 11.46 16.90 6.61
C THR A 120 10.51 17.16 5.43
N SER A 121 9.22 16.85 5.60
CA SER A 121 8.20 16.99 4.54
C SER A 121 7.35 18.25 4.65
N GLY A 122 7.59 19.09 5.65
CA GLY A 122 6.92 20.37 5.94
C GLY A 122 7.71 21.18 6.96
N SER A 123 7.17 22.29 7.44
CA SER A 123 7.85 23.14 8.43
C SER A 123 8.15 22.42 9.75
N SER A 124 7.22 21.60 10.21
CA SER A 124 7.35 20.76 11.43
C SER A 124 7.00 19.30 11.20
N ARG A 125 6.66 18.93 9.95
CA ARG A 125 6.24 17.59 9.61
C ARG A 125 7.43 16.77 9.14
N VAL A 126 7.56 15.57 9.70
CA VAL A 126 8.48 14.53 9.24
C VAL A 126 7.69 13.35 8.69
N THR A 127 8.25 12.69 7.67
CA THR A 127 7.63 11.51 7.04
C THR A 127 8.66 10.38 7.01
N ARG A 128 8.24 9.19 7.43
CA ARG A 128 9.03 7.95 7.42
C ARG A 128 8.82 7.18 6.13
N GLY A 129 9.69 6.21 5.84
CA GLY A 129 9.63 5.35 4.67
C GLY A 129 8.72 4.12 4.80
N ASN A 130 7.87 4.04 5.81
CA ASN A 130 6.99 2.90 5.99
C ASN A 130 5.83 2.91 4.98
N LEU A 131 5.79 1.90 4.12
CA LEU A 131 4.80 1.70 3.05
C LEU A 131 3.81 0.59 3.43
N TYR A 132 2.57 0.70 2.95
CA TYR A 132 1.58 -0.38 2.99
C TYR A 132 1.28 -0.82 1.56
N LEU A 133 1.97 -1.88 1.11
CA LEU A 133 1.88 -2.43 -0.24
C LEU A 133 1.03 -3.70 -0.25
N MET A 134 0.05 -3.75 -1.14
CA MET A 134 -0.82 -4.91 -1.31
C MET A 134 -0.96 -5.27 -2.80
N PRO A 135 0.07 -5.90 -3.38
CA PRO A 135 -0.02 -6.44 -4.72
C PRO A 135 -0.83 -7.74 -4.73
N SER A 136 -1.71 -7.91 -5.73
CA SER A 136 -2.42 -9.18 -5.92
C SER A 136 -1.87 -10.00 -7.06
N ALA A 137 -1.88 -11.31 -6.87
CA ALA A 137 -1.49 -12.29 -7.88
C ALA A 137 -2.28 -13.58 -7.68
N GLU A 138 -2.61 -14.28 -8.77
CA GLU A 138 -3.34 -15.54 -8.73
C GLU A 138 -2.55 -16.65 -8.01
N SER A 139 -3.27 -17.66 -7.54
CA SER A 139 -2.63 -18.84 -6.98
C SER A 139 -1.83 -19.58 -8.05
N GLY A 140 -0.63 -20.07 -7.71
CA GLY A 140 0.24 -20.77 -8.65
C GLY A 140 0.93 -19.87 -9.70
N SER A 141 0.90 -18.55 -9.53
CA SER A 141 1.50 -17.59 -10.48
C SER A 141 2.97 -17.24 -10.20
N GLY A 142 3.66 -17.97 -9.30
CA GLY A 142 5.04 -17.66 -8.89
C GLY A 142 5.14 -16.61 -7.77
N LYS A 143 4.02 -16.26 -7.14
CA LYS A 143 3.91 -15.26 -6.06
C LYS A 143 4.90 -15.51 -4.92
N SER A 144 4.89 -16.72 -4.37
CA SER A 144 5.72 -17.07 -3.20
C SER A 144 7.23 -17.09 -3.53
N GLU A 145 7.59 -17.53 -4.74
CA GLU A 145 9.00 -17.55 -5.18
C GLU A 145 9.52 -16.12 -5.38
N THR A 146 8.75 -15.28 -6.08
CA THR A 146 9.07 -13.86 -6.26
C THR A 146 9.30 -13.16 -4.91
N PHE A 147 8.39 -13.38 -3.96
CA PHE A 147 8.52 -12.85 -2.60
C PHE A 147 9.77 -13.39 -1.90
N ARG A 148 10.02 -14.70 -1.97
CA ARG A 148 11.15 -15.35 -1.30
C ARG A 148 12.49 -14.78 -1.77
N HIS A 149 12.69 -14.59 -3.07
CA HIS A 149 13.90 -13.99 -3.60
C HIS A 149 14.13 -12.55 -3.10
N ALA A 150 13.09 -11.73 -3.13
CA ALA A 150 13.19 -10.35 -2.65
C ALA A 150 13.45 -10.28 -1.13
N ALA A 151 12.76 -11.12 -0.34
CA ALA A 151 12.74 -11.06 1.12
C ALA A 151 13.87 -11.87 1.78
N LYS A 152 14.56 -12.76 1.05
CA LYS A 152 15.61 -13.63 1.60
C LYS A 152 16.62 -12.89 2.47
N PRO A 153 17.29 -11.81 2.03
CA PRO A 153 18.30 -11.14 2.85
C PRO A 153 17.70 -10.49 4.11
N PHE A 154 16.46 -10.09 4.08
CA PHE A 154 15.76 -9.53 5.25
C PHE A 154 15.51 -10.61 6.32
N PHE A 155 15.02 -11.79 5.94
CA PHE A 155 14.81 -12.91 6.86
C PHE A 155 16.13 -13.52 7.35
N ASP A 156 17.16 -13.54 6.50
CA ASP A 156 18.48 -14.00 6.91
C ASP A 156 19.06 -13.08 8.01
N CYS A 157 18.90 -11.76 7.88
CA CYS A 157 19.27 -10.81 8.94
C CYS A 157 18.49 -11.02 10.23
N GLU A 158 17.17 -11.21 10.16
CA GLU A 158 16.36 -11.47 11.35
C GLU A 158 16.85 -12.72 12.08
N ARG A 159 17.07 -13.82 11.33
CA ARG A 159 17.58 -15.06 11.90
C ARG A 159 18.92 -14.87 12.60
N GLU A 160 19.87 -14.19 11.96
CA GLU A 160 21.19 -13.93 12.54
C GLU A 160 21.10 -13.07 13.81
N ILE A 161 20.22 -12.08 13.85
CA ILE A 161 19.97 -11.26 15.04
C ILE A 161 19.41 -12.11 16.18
N ILE A 162 18.47 -13.02 15.89
CA ILE A 162 17.89 -13.91 16.89
C ILE A 162 18.93 -14.90 17.40
N GLU A 163 19.66 -15.58 16.49
CA GLU A 163 20.71 -16.55 16.84
C GLU A 163 21.80 -15.91 17.71
N LYS A 164 22.21 -14.68 17.39
CA LYS A 164 23.18 -13.94 18.19
C LYS A 164 22.62 -13.62 19.59
N TRP A 165 21.41 -13.11 19.67
CA TRP A 165 20.75 -12.79 20.94
C TRP A 165 20.58 -14.05 21.81
N GLU A 166 20.15 -15.19 21.23
CA GLU A 166 20.03 -16.48 21.94
C GLU A 166 21.37 -16.99 22.48
N ALA A 167 22.45 -16.79 21.73
CA ALA A 167 23.78 -17.28 22.11
C ALA A 167 24.51 -16.36 23.09
N GLU A 168 24.43 -15.06 22.91
CA GLU A 168 25.24 -14.08 23.63
C GLU A 168 24.49 -13.38 24.76
N ASP A 169 23.25 -12.90 24.51
CA ASP A 169 22.54 -12.00 25.42
C ASP A 169 21.58 -12.75 26.37
N LEU A 170 20.80 -13.69 25.83
CA LEU A 170 19.73 -14.38 26.56
C LEU A 170 20.20 -15.12 27.82
N PRO A 171 21.31 -15.89 27.84
CA PRO A 171 21.76 -16.59 29.03
C PRO A 171 22.15 -15.65 30.19
N GLY A 172 22.80 -14.52 29.85
CA GLY A 172 23.14 -13.48 30.82
C GLY A 172 21.90 -12.83 31.43
N LEU A 173 20.96 -12.40 30.57
CA LEU A 173 19.70 -11.77 31.00
C LEU A 173 18.84 -12.71 31.88
N GLN A 174 18.82 -13.99 31.56
CA GLN A 174 18.11 -15.00 32.39
C GLN A 174 18.76 -15.13 33.76
N ALA A 175 20.09 -15.26 33.83
CA ALA A 175 20.79 -15.36 35.09
C ALA A 175 20.62 -14.10 35.97
N ASP A 176 20.67 -12.91 35.36
CA ASP A 176 20.48 -11.64 36.08
C ASP A 176 19.02 -11.51 36.58
N ALA A 177 18.03 -11.92 35.79
CA ALA A 177 16.62 -11.94 36.21
C ALA A 177 16.41 -12.87 37.42
N ASP A 178 16.96 -14.08 37.39
CA ASP A 178 16.85 -15.07 38.47
C ASP A 178 17.50 -14.55 39.78
N LEU A 179 18.68 -13.92 39.64
CA LEU A 179 19.38 -13.29 40.77
C LEU A 179 18.56 -12.17 41.40
N LEU A 180 18.07 -11.23 40.59
CA LEU A 180 17.23 -10.13 41.07
C LEU A 180 15.91 -10.58 41.67
N GLU A 181 15.27 -11.60 41.11
CA GLU A 181 14.05 -12.18 41.69
C GLU A 181 14.34 -12.79 43.08
N SER A 182 15.47 -13.48 43.24
CA SER A 182 15.91 -14.05 44.51
C SER A 182 16.20 -12.96 45.57
N GLU A 183 16.88 -11.89 45.15
CA GLU A 183 17.19 -10.74 46.02
C GLU A 183 15.92 -10.00 46.46
N ILE A 184 14.99 -9.75 45.54
CA ILE A 184 13.67 -9.13 45.85
C ILE A 184 12.89 -10.01 46.81
N ALA A 185 12.90 -11.35 46.66
CA ALA A 185 12.23 -12.28 47.55
C ALA A 185 12.85 -12.27 48.97
N LYS A 186 14.20 -12.22 49.03
CA LYS A 186 14.94 -12.12 50.29
C LYS A 186 14.62 -10.81 51.01
N LEU A 187 14.70 -9.65 50.35
CA LEU A 187 14.36 -8.35 50.90
C LEU A 187 12.93 -8.30 51.46
N LYS A 188 11.97 -8.85 50.75
CA LYS A 188 10.57 -8.96 51.19
C LYS A 188 10.46 -9.82 52.48
N THR A 189 11.19 -10.92 52.54
CA THR A 189 11.17 -11.84 53.69
C THR A 189 11.82 -11.22 54.92
N ASP A 190 12.97 -10.55 54.73
CA ASP A 190 13.69 -9.91 55.83
C ASP A 190 12.92 -8.68 56.36
N ALA A 191 12.26 -7.93 55.48
CA ALA A 191 11.35 -6.85 55.89
C ALA A 191 10.17 -7.37 56.71
N SER A 192 9.59 -8.52 56.33
CA SER A 192 8.44 -9.09 57.06
C SER A 192 8.80 -9.66 58.43
N LYS A 193 10.04 -10.15 58.62
CA LYS A 193 10.53 -10.74 59.87
C LYS A 193 11.17 -9.75 60.81
N GLY A 194 11.24 -8.46 60.46
CA GLY A 194 11.89 -7.43 61.25
C GLY A 194 13.40 -7.65 61.45
N LYS A 195 14.04 -8.47 60.64
CA LYS A 195 15.47 -8.80 60.72
C LYS A 195 16.37 -7.83 59.94
N SER A 196 15.80 -6.92 59.17
CA SER A 196 16.53 -5.91 58.45
C SER A 196 16.92 -4.76 59.39
N GLY A 197 18.21 -4.45 59.46
CA GLY A 197 18.70 -3.26 60.15
C GLY A 197 18.38 -1.93 59.45
N MET A 198 17.71 -2.00 58.31
CA MET A 198 17.32 -0.85 57.47
C MET A 198 15.97 -0.29 57.87
N LYS A 199 15.77 1.02 57.74
CA LYS A 199 14.47 1.65 57.90
C LYS A 199 13.50 1.20 56.83
N ARG A 200 12.21 1.17 57.15
CA ARG A 200 11.16 0.71 56.24
C ARG A 200 11.13 1.48 54.91
N GLU A 201 11.52 2.74 54.92
CA GLU A 201 11.62 3.57 53.73
C GLU A 201 12.78 3.16 52.82
N GLU A 202 13.94 2.87 53.40
CA GLU A 202 15.13 2.39 52.69
C GLU A 202 14.85 1.05 51.96
N ILE A 203 14.20 0.11 52.66
CA ILE A 203 13.79 -1.17 52.07
C ILE A 203 12.81 -0.96 50.90
N ARG A 204 11.87 -0.01 51.06
CA ARG A 204 10.91 0.31 50.01
C ARG A 204 11.59 0.89 48.77
N ASP A 205 12.54 1.78 48.96
CA ASP A 205 13.27 2.41 47.84
C ASP A 205 14.21 1.40 47.13
N GLU A 206 14.87 0.53 47.90
CA GLU A 206 15.68 -0.56 47.32
C GLU A 206 14.81 -1.56 46.54
N LEU A 207 13.67 -1.98 47.08
CA LEU A 207 12.71 -2.83 46.38
C LEU A 207 12.19 -2.18 45.10
N LYS A 208 11.97 -0.85 45.12
CA LYS A 208 11.53 -0.11 43.95
C LYS A 208 12.62 -0.08 42.85
N ALA A 209 13.87 0.17 43.25
CA ALA A 209 15.00 0.17 42.33
C ALA A 209 15.19 -1.22 41.67
N LYS A 210 15.26 -2.29 42.51
CA LYS A 210 15.42 -3.66 42.00
C LYS A 210 14.26 -4.15 41.13
N LYS A 211 13.03 -3.75 41.44
CA LYS A 211 11.88 -4.07 40.58
C LYS A 211 11.94 -3.35 39.23
N LYS A 212 12.46 -2.10 39.22
CA LYS A 212 12.64 -1.38 37.97
C LYS A 212 13.70 -2.07 37.10
N GLU A 213 14.85 -2.43 37.71
CA GLU A 213 15.91 -3.18 37.05
C GLU A 213 15.44 -4.53 36.51
N LEU A 214 14.66 -5.28 37.30
CA LEU A 214 14.05 -6.54 36.86
C LEU A 214 13.09 -6.35 35.66
N THR A 215 12.36 -5.25 35.61
CA THR A 215 11.48 -4.94 34.49
C THR A 215 12.30 -4.68 33.22
N GLU A 216 13.38 -3.89 33.31
CA GLU A 216 14.30 -3.61 32.21
C GLU A 216 14.95 -4.88 31.68
N ILE A 217 15.39 -5.80 32.56
CA ILE A 217 15.93 -7.11 32.15
C ILE A 217 14.85 -7.98 31.50
N LYS A 218 13.63 -8.01 32.04
CA LYS A 218 12.50 -8.77 31.46
C LYS A 218 12.10 -8.28 30.09
N ASP A 219 12.22 -6.99 29.84
CA ASP A 219 12.00 -6.44 28.49
C ASP A 219 13.07 -6.97 27.51
N GLY A 220 14.32 -7.12 27.97
CA GLY A 220 15.40 -7.73 27.19
C GLY A 220 15.27 -9.23 26.92
N LEU A 221 14.44 -9.97 27.69
CA LEU A 221 14.16 -11.39 27.46
C LEU A 221 13.23 -11.64 26.25
N ASN A 222 12.65 -10.60 25.67
CA ASN A 222 11.87 -10.75 24.44
C ASN A 222 12.80 -10.91 23.25
N SER A 223 12.60 -11.96 22.47
CA SER A 223 13.37 -12.18 21.25
C SER A 223 13.24 -10.99 20.30
N PRO A 224 14.35 -10.41 19.80
CA PRO A 224 14.31 -9.33 18.83
C PRO A 224 13.70 -9.81 17.51
N ARG A 225 12.75 -9.03 16.97
CA ARG A 225 12.06 -9.35 15.74
C ARG A 225 12.09 -8.18 14.77
N LEU A 226 12.34 -8.47 13.51
CA LEU A 226 12.21 -7.51 12.43
C LEU A 226 10.81 -7.53 11.81
N CYS A 227 10.16 -8.70 11.82
CA CYS A 227 8.85 -8.86 11.20
C CYS A 227 7.88 -9.74 11.97
N CYS A 228 6.64 -9.68 11.50
CA CYS A 228 5.55 -10.61 11.84
C CYS A 228 4.78 -10.99 10.57
N GLU A 229 4.16 -12.14 10.58
CA GLU A 229 3.29 -12.61 9.49
C GLU A 229 1.82 -12.57 9.93
N ASP A 230 1.32 -13.63 10.55
CA ASP A 230 -0.08 -13.75 10.97
C ASP A 230 -0.22 -13.43 12.46
N VAL A 231 -0.65 -12.20 12.76
CA VAL A 231 -0.85 -11.73 14.13
C VAL A 231 -2.17 -10.98 14.26
N THR A 232 -2.80 -11.08 15.44
CA THR A 232 -3.94 -10.23 15.77
C THR A 232 -3.48 -8.81 16.07
N SER A 233 -4.38 -7.83 16.00
CA SER A 233 -4.10 -6.41 16.28
C SER A 233 -3.53 -6.21 17.69
N GLU A 234 -4.03 -6.98 18.68
CA GLU A 234 -3.50 -6.92 20.04
C GLU A 234 -2.07 -7.45 20.13
N LYS A 235 -1.78 -8.57 19.47
CA LYS A 235 -0.42 -9.11 19.45
C LYS A 235 0.53 -8.19 18.69
N LEU A 236 0.06 -7.53 17.62
CA LEU A 236 0.83 -6.53 16.88
C LEU A 236 1.23 -5.36 17.79
N ALA A 237 0.31 -4.86 18.64
CA ALA A 237 0.64 -3.78 19.59
C ALA A 237 1.73 -4.21 20.59
N VAL A 238 1.65 -5.43 21.11
CA VAL A 238 2.67 -6.00 22.02
C VAL A 238 4.01 -6.14 21.29
N MET A 239 4.01 -6.67 20.07
CA MET A 239 5.24 -6.84 19.29
C MET A 239 5.89 -5.50 18.94
N LEU A 240 5.10 -4.46 18.63
CA LEU A 240 5.62 -3.12 18.45
C LEU A 240 6.31 -2.62 19.74
N ALA A 241 5.66 -2.76 20.90
CA ALA A 241 6.24 -2.34 22.18
C ALA A 241 7.56 -3.08 22.49
N GLN A 242 7.64 -4.37 22.17
CA GLN A 242 8.80 -5.22 22.42
C GLN A 242 9.96 -4.97 21.44
N ASN A 243 9.72 -4.32 20.29
CA ASN A 243 10.69 -4.14 19.21
C ASN A 243 10.88 -2.65 18.86
N GLN A 244 11.12 -1.81 19.85
CA GLN A 244 11.40 -0.36 19.68
C GLN A 244 10.31 0.37 18.89
N GLU A 245 9.06 -0.06 19.07
CA GLU A 245 7.87 0.45 18.37
C GLU A 245 7.93 0.33 16.84
N GLN A 246 8.76 -0.56 16.29
CA GLN A 246 8.86 -0.79 14.85
C GLN A 246 8.83 -2.27 14.49
N ILE A 247 8.02 -2.63 13.50
CA ILE A 247 7.97 -3.97 12.97
C ILE A 247 7.54 -3.94 11.50
N ALA A 248 7.89 -4.96 10.72
CA ALA A 248 7.36 -5.15 9.38
C ALA A 248 6.34 -6.30 9.39
N SER A 249 5.20 -6.10 8.75
CA SER A 249 4.26 -7.20 8.46
C SER A 249 4.44 -7.60 7.01
N VAL A 250 5.08 -8.74 6.77
CA VAL A 250 5.44 -9.20 5.43
C VAL A 250 4.93 -10.62 5.22
N SER A 251 4.14 -10.84 4.19
CA SER A 251 3.53 -12.14 3.93
C SER A 251 3.35 -12.42 2.44
N PRO A 252 3.76 -13.60 1.95
CA PRO A 252 3.48 -14.05 0.58
C PRO A 252 2.01 -14.48 0.38
N ASP A 253 1.27 -14.66 1.47
CA ASP A 253 -0.17 -14.96 1.47
C ASP A 253 -0.85 -14.32 2.69
N ALA A 254 -1.26 -13.07 2.53
CA ALA A 254 -1.83 -12.25 3.60
C ALA A 254 -3.36 -12.39 3.73
N GLY A 255 -3.94 -13.49 3.27
CA GLY A 255 -5.38 -13.72 3.36
C GLY A 255 -5.92 -13.68 4.79
N SER A 256 -5.16 -14.21 5.78
CA SER A 256 -5.50 -14.15 7.19
C SER A 256 -5.47 -12.72 7.75
N ILE A 257 -4.46 -11.93 7.37
CA ILE A 257 -4.33 -10.52 7.78
C ILE A 257 -5.53 -9.70 7.26
N VAL A 258 -5.91 -9.91 6.00
CA VAL A 258 -7.10 -9.28 5.41
C VAL A 258 -8.37 -9.68 6.17
N ASN A 259 -8.52 -10.95 6.51
CA ASN A 259 -9.66 -11.41 7.30
C ASN A 259 -9.70 -10.78 8.71
N ASN A 260 -8.53 -10.56 9.33
CA ASN A 260 -8.43 -9.86 10.62
C ASN A 260 -8.87 -8.40 10.48
N LEU A 261 -8.41 -7.69 9.45
CA LEU A 261 -8.82 -6.31 9.15
C LEU A 261 -10.34 -6.21 8.90
N LEU A 262 -10.93 -7.21 8.24
CA LEU A 262 -12.36 -7.29 7.99
C LEU A 262 -13.18 -7.63 9.25
N GLY A 263 -12.54 -7.82 10.41
CA GLY A 263 -13.22 -8.08 11.66
C GLY A 263 -13.80 -9.50 11.80
N ARG A 264 -13.29 -10.49 11.04
CA ARG A 264 -13.80 -11.88 11.04
C ARG A 264 -13.87 -12.51 12.44
N TYR A 265 -13.02 -12.06 13.37
CA TYR A 265 -13.02 -12.53 14.76
C TYR A 265 -13.77 -11.60 15.71
N SER A 266 -14.32 -10.49 15.23
CA SER A 266 -15.15 -9.58 16.02
C SER A 266 -16.59 -10.08 16.06
N LYS A 267 -17.15 -10.28 17.26
CA LYS A 267 -18.54 -10.67 17.45
C LYS A 267 -19.55 -9.62 16.94
N LEU A 268 -19.09 -8.40 16.62
CA LEU A 268 -19.90 -7.25 16.24
C LEU A 268 -19.62 -6.80 14.79
N ASP A 269 -18.91 -7.61 13.97
CA ASP A 269 -18.50 -7.25 12.59
C ASP A 269 -17.78 -5.88 12.50
N ARG A 270 -17.07 -5.50 13.58
CA ARG A 270 -16.30 -4.25 13.63
C ARG A 270 -14.90 -4.48 13.10
N THR A 271 -14.46 -3.59 12.22
CA THR A 271 -13.09 -3.55 11.71
C THR A 271 -12.10 -3.23 12.84
N ASP A 272 -10.93 -3.88 12.83
CA ASP A 272 -9.87 -3.68 13.84
C ASP A 272 -8.63 -3.04 13.20
N GLU A 273 -8.81 -1.82 12.70
CA GLU A 273 -7.81 -1.09 11.91
C GLU A 273 -6.97 -0.10 12.72
N ASN A 274 -7.37 0.22 13.96
CA ASN A 274 -6.81 1.35 14.71
C ASN A 274 -5.28 1.29 14.86
N ILE A 275 -4.73 0.12 15.24
CA ILE A 275 -3.27 -0.03 15.40
C ILE A 275 -2.52 0.16 14.07
N TYR A 276 -3.08 -0.31 12.95
CA TYR A 276 -2.50 -0.13 11.63
C TYR A 276 -2.48 1.34 11.21
N LEU A 277 -3.56 2.09 11.49
CA LEU A 277 -3.64 3.52 11.21
C LEU A 277 -2.61 4.31 12.03
N LYS A 278 -2.51 4.02 13.32
CA LYS A 278 -1.56 4.66 14.23
C LYS A 278 -0.12 4.34 13.86
N ALA A 279 0.18 3.08 13.55
CA ALA A 279 1.52 2.66 13.16
C ALA A 279 1.92 3.12 11.75
N PHE A 280 0.96 3.42 10.86
CA PHE A 280 1.25 4.11 9.60
C PHE A 280 1.67 5.56 9.83
N SER A 281 0.91 6.30 10.63
CA SER A 281 1.13 7.74 10.83
C SER A 281 2.22 8.05 11.87
N GLY A 282 2.56 7.10 12.75
CA GLY A 282 3.45 7.33 13.89
C GLY A 282 2.76 8.10 15.01
N ASP A 283 1.42 8.00 15.11
CA ASP A 283 0.64 8.62 16.18
C ASP A 283 0.68 7.78 17.43
N ASN A 284 0.70 8.43 18.59
CA ASN A 284 0.64 7.71 19.86
C ASN A 284 -0.62 6.82 19.94
N CYS A 285 -0.46 5.66 20.54
CA CYS A 285 -1.52 4.68 20.67
C CYS A 285 -1.47 4.04 22.04
N ARG A 286 -2.64 3.93 22.68
CA ARG A 286 -2.81 3.18 23.91
C ARG A 286 -3.81 2.06 23.68
N VAL A 287 -3.39 0.84 23.98
CA VAL A 287 -4.22 -0.36 23.84
C VAL A 287 -4.50 -0.90 25.23
N ASP A 288 -5.72 -0.67 25.70
CA ASP A 288 -6.23 -1.17 26.98
C ASP A 288 -7.14 -2.36 26.71
N ARG A 289 -6.83 -3.53 27.23
CA ARG A 289 -7.65 -4.74 27.12
C ARG A 289 -7.88 -5.36 28.48
N GLN A 290 -9.08 -5.91 28.68
CA GLN A 290 -9.45 -6.54 29.95
C GLN A 290 -8.54 -7.76 30.23
N GLY A 291 -7.92 -7.79 31.41
CA GLY A 291 -7.06 -8.90 31.85
C GLY A 291 -5.62 -8.90 31.31
N ARG A 292 -5.17 -7.80 30.68
CA ARG A 292 -3.80 -7.59 30.21
C ARG A 292 -3.27 -6.25 30.63
N GLU A 293 -1.95 -6.13 30.75
CA GLU A 293 -1.32 -4.83 30.96
C GLU A 293 -1.53 -3.91 29.75
N PRO A 294 -1.78 -2.61 29.98
CA PRO A 294 -1.95 -1.65 28.89
C PRO A 294 -0.64 -1.48 28.11
N VAL A 295 -0.75 -1.47 26.78
CA VAL A 295 0.38 -1.19 25.89
C VAL A 295 0.30 0.27 25.47
N LEU A 296 1.37 1.03 25.72
CA LEU A 296 1.52 2.42 25.31
C LEU A 296 2.61 2.50 24.25
N LEU A 297 2.24 3.02 23.08
CA LEU A 297 3.15 3.27 21.94
C LEU A 297 3.21 4.77 21.70
N GLN A 298 4.41 5.33 21.61
CA GLN A 298 4.63 6.77 21.41
C GLN A 298 4.66 7.14 19.92
N ARG A 299 5.45 6.39 19.16
CA ARG A 299 5.68 6.65 17.73
C ARG A 299 5.77 5.35 16.91
N PRO A 300 4.75 4.48 16.98
CA PRO A 300 4.79 3.18 16.31
C PRO A 300 5.04 3.32 14.81
N CYS A 301 5.76 2.35 14.24
CA CYS A 301 6.08 2.29 12.82
C CYS A 301 5.84 0.87 12.31
N LEU A 302 4.93 0.73 11.36
CA LEU A 302 4.67 -0.52 10.67
C LEU A 302 4.92 -0.34 9.17
N SER A 303 5.72 -1.20 8.57
CA SER A 303 5.78 -1.40 7.12
C SER A 303 4.99 -2.66 6.77
N ALA A 304 4.24 -2.63 5.68
CA ALA A 304 3.42 -3.77 5.26
C ALA A 304 3.71 -4.16 3.80
N LEU A 305 3.96 -5.45 3.56
CA LEU A 305 4.01 -6.05 2.23
C LEU A 305 3.13 -7.30 2.25
N TRP A 306 1.92 -7.18 1.75
CA TRP A 306 0.88 -8.20 1.82
C TRP A 306 0.51 -8.67 0.42
N LEU A 307 1.03 -9.82 0.00
CA LEU A 307 0.62 -10.43 -1.24
C LEU A 307 -0.70 -11.16 -1.03
N VAL A 308 -1.68 -10.86 -1.88
CA VAL A 308 -3.03 -11.40 -1.76
C VAL A 308 -3.53 -11.98 -3.09
N GLN A 309 -4.66 -12.66 -3.06
CA GLN A 309 -5.40 -13.01 -4.28
C GLN A 309 -6.28 -11.81 -4.71
N PRO A 310 -6.60 -11.66 -6.00
CA PRO A 310 -7.37 -10.51 -6.49
C PRO A 310 -8.71 -10.29 -5.79
N ASP A 311 -9.45 -11.36 -5.48
CA ASP A 311 -10.72 -11.34 -4.77
C ASP A 311 -10.64 -10.67 -3.38
N LYS A 312 -9.48 -10.74 -2.73
CA LYS A 312 -9.25 -10.11 -1.43
C LYS A 312 -9.20 -8.58 -1.53
N ILE A 313 -8.60 -8.04 -2.58
CA ILE A 313 -8.60 -6.60 -2.82
C ILE A 313 -10.03 -6.13 -3.09
N GLU A 314 -10.79 -6.83 -3.92
CA GLU A 314 -12.19 -6.49 -4.21
C GLU A 314 -13.06 -6.51 -2.96
N THR A 315 -12.88 -7.54 -2.11
CA THR A 315 -13.57 -7.65 -0.83
C THR A 315 -13.26 -6.48 0.11
N LEU A 316 -11.97 -6.11 0.23
CA LEU A 316 -11.54 -4.97 1.05
C LEU A 316 -12.12 -3.66 0.55
N LEU A 317 -12.01 -3.38 -0.75
CA LEU A 317 -12.52 -2.15 -1.36
C LEU A 317 -14.04 -2.03 -1.29
N GLY A 318 -14.74 -3.15 -1.15
CA GLY A 318 -16.19 -3.18 -0.94
C GLY A 318 -16.64 -2.78 0.48
N LYS A 319 -15.71 -2.68 1.46
CA LYS A 319 -16.01 -2.30 2.85
C LYS A 319 -15.87 -0.79 3.04
N THR A 320 -17.00 -0.08 3.07
CA THR A 320 -17.04 1.38 3.27
C THR A 320 -16.43 1.81 4.59
N GLU A 321 -16.61 1.04 5.65
CA GLU A 321 -16.07 1.33 6.97
C GLU A 321 -14.54 1.46 6.95
N LEU A 322 -13.83 0.60 6.22
CA LEU A 322 -12.37 0.67 6.09
C LEU A 322 -11.91 1.83 5.20
N THR A 323 -12.75 2.26 4.26
CA THR A 323 -12.49 3.45 3.45
C THR A 323 -12.69 4.71 4.27
N ASP A 324 -13.80 4.82 4.99
CA ASP A 324 -14.16 5.97 5.82
C ASP A 324 -13.24 6.07 7.05
N GLY A 325 -12.87 4.93 7.65
CA GLY A 325 -11.87 4.82 8.70
C GLY A 325 -10.45 5.18 8.24
N GLY A 326 -10.18 5.14 6.94
CA GLY A 326 -8.93 5.59 6.33
C GLY A 326 -7.87 4.50 6.15
N MET A 327 -8.18 3.23 6.39
CA MET A 327 -7.23 2.12 6.21
C MET A 327 -6.95 1.90 4.72
N ILE A 328 -8.00 1.72 3.92
CA ILE A 328 -7.85 1.46 2.48
C ILE A 328 -7.13 2.60 1.74
N PRO A 329 -7.39 3.88 2.00
CA PRO A 329 -6.63 4.98 1.39
C PRO A 329 -5.12 4.96 1.66
N ARG A 330 -4.67 4.27 2.72
CA ARG A 330 -3.25 4.11 3.05
C ARG A 330 -2.59 2.93 2.32
N LEU A 331 -3.40 1.99 1.81
CA LEU A 331 -2.91 0.84 1.05
C LEU A 331 -2.59 1.25 -0.39
N MET A 332 -1.41 0.92 -0.84
CA MET A 332 -1.01 0.97 -2.25
C MET A 332 -1.34 -0.39 -2.87
N VAL A 333 -2.51 -0.45 -3.49
CA VAL A 333 -3.04 -1.68 -4.10
C VAL A 333 -2.72 -1.73 -5.58
N CYS A 334 -2.41 -2.91 -6.11
CA CYS A 334 -2.31 -3.14 -7.55
C CYS A 334 -2.63 -4.59 -7.92
N HIS A 335 -3.16 -4.78 -9.11
CA HIS A 335 -3.28 -6.10 -9.73
C HIS A 335 -2.04 -6.35 -10.57
N THR A 336 -1.22 -7.32 -10.17
CA THR A 336 0.01 -7.64 -10.91
C THR A 336 -0.26 -8.41 -12.20
N CYS A 337 -1.47 -8.97 -12.33
CA CYS A 337 -1.87 -9.83 -13.45
C CYS A 337 -0.93 -11.02 -13.66
N ALA A 338 -0.26 -11.46 -12.60
CA ALA A 338 0.55 -12.67 -12.63
C ALA A 338 -0.36 -13.89 -12.76
N MET A 339 -0.12 -14.68 -13.79
CA MET A 339 -0.89 -15.88 -14.13
C MET A 339 0.00 -17.12 -14.04
N PRO A 340 -0.56 -18.30 -13.73
CA PRO A 340 0.18 -19.55 -13.83
C PRO A 340 0.79 -19.74 -15.21
N ARG A 341 2.03 -20.19 -15.27
CA ARG A 341 2.75 -20.42 -16.54
C ARG A 341 3.33 -21.83 -16.58
N PRO A 342 3.42 -22.44 -17.75
CA PRO A 342 4.10 -23.72 -17.92
C PRO A 342 5.56 -23.65 -17.49
N ILE A 343 6.09 -24.76 -16.98
CA ILE A 343 7.51 -24.91 -16.67
C ILE A 343 8.30 -24.87 -17.98
N VAL A 344 9.42 -24.16 -17.97
CA VAL A 344 10.38 -24.09 -19.08
C VAL A 344 11.75 -24.40 -18.53
N ASP A 345 12.41 -25.36 -19.14
CA ASP A 345 13.78 -25.72 -18.78
C ASP A 345 14.79 -24.67 -19.27
N GLY A 346 15.91 -24.53 -18.58
CA GLY A 346 17.01 -23.64 -18.98
C GLY A 346 16.79 -22.17 -18.67
N VAL A 347 15.84 -21.81 -17.81
CA VAL A 347 15.71 -20.43 -17.30
C VAL A 347 16.92 -20.10 -16.45
N GLU A 348 17.59 -19.00 -16.78
CA GLU A 348 18.73 -18.51 -15.99
C GLU A 348 18.26 -18.06 -14.61
N GLY A 349 18.99 -18.48 -13.58
CA GLY A 349 18.80 -18.01 -12.20
C GLY A 349 19.17 -16.53 -12.02
N ILE A 350 18.90 -16.00 -10.84
CA ILE A 350 19.33 -14.65 -10.48
C ILE A 350 20.86 -14.60 -10.47
N PRO A 351 21.53 -13.66 -11.20
CA PRO A 351 22.98 -13.54 -11.18
C PRO A 351 23.51 -13.29 -9.76
N ALA A 352 24.58 -13.97 -9.39
CA ALA A 352 25.16 -13.86 -8.05
C ALA A 352 25.49 -12.40 -7.68
N GLU A 353 26.09 -11.64 -8.60
CA GLU A 353 26.40 -10.22 -8.40
C GLU A 353 25.15 -9.39 -8.06
N THR A 354 24.02 -9.65 -8.72
CA THR A 354 22.75 -8.97 -8.46
C THR A 354 22.20 -9.35 -7.08
N ALA A 355 22.24 -10.64 -6.74
CA ALA A 355 21.80 -11.13 -5.43
C ALA A 355 22.66 -10.58 -4.29
N ASP A 356 23.98 -10.52 -4.48
CA ASP A 356 24.94 -9.99 -3.51
C ASP A 356 24.74 -8.48 -3.30
N ALA A 357 24.61 -7.70 -4.38
CA ALA A 357 24.36 -6.26 -4.30
C ALA A 357 23.05 -5.96 -3.55
N TRP A 358 21.99 -6.71 -3.82
CA TRP A 358 20.72 -6.62 -3.10
C TRP A 358 20.86 -6.97 -1.62
N THR A 359 21.58 -8.06 -1.33
CA THR A 359 21.84 -8.52 0.04
C THR A 359 22.63 -7.48 0.82
N MET A 360 23.67 -6.91 0.24
CA MET A 360 24.48 -5.86 0.87
C MET A 360 23.65 -4.61 1.17
N LEU A 361 22.79 -4.20 0.24
CA LEU A 361 21.90 -3.06 0.44
C LEU A 361 20.93 -3.31 1.60
N VAL A 362 20.17 -4.42 1.58
CA VAL A 362 19.19 -4.75 2.62
C VAL A 362 19.86 -4.85 4.00
N ARG A 363 21.01 -5.55 4.11
CA ARG A 363 21.76 -5.67 5.36
C ARG A 363 22.25 -4.31 5.86
N GLY A 364 22.81 -3.51 4.97
CA GLY A 364 23.29 -2.17 5.30
C GLY A 364 22.18 -1.27 5.85
N LEU A 365 20.99 -1.30 5.21
CA LEU A 365 19.82 -0.53 5.67
C LEU A 365 19.33 -0.98 7.05
N ILE A 366 19.26 -2.29 7.30
CA ILE A 366 18.87 -2.83 8.61
C ILE A 366 19.86 -2.41 9.68
N GLN A 367 21.17 -2.60 9.43
CA GLN A 367 22.22 -2.29 10.40
C GLN A 367 22.32 -0.80 10.70
N THR A 368 22.13 0.07 9.70
CA THR A 368 22.27 1.51 9.89
C THR A 368 21.02 2.14 10.49
N PHE A 369 19.84 1.79 9.98
CA PHE A 369 18.62 2.52 10.31
C PHE A 369 17.72 1.77 11.31
N ARG A 370 17.53 0.48 11.10
CA ARG A 370 16.56 -0.25 11.91
C ARG A 370 17.05 -0.55 13.32
N THR A 371 18.36 -0.63 13.52
CA THR A 371 18.98 -0.81 14.84
C THR A 371 19.38 0.52 15.50
N ALA A 372 19.18 1.65 14.83
CA ALA A 372 19.47 2.96 15.39
C ALA A 372 18.49 3.29 16.55
N GLY A 373 19.03 3.82 17.65
CA GLY A 373 18.22 4.24 18.79
C GLY A 373 17.32 5.45 18.48
N GLU A 374 17.83 6.38 17.66
CA GLU A 374 17.10 7.57 17.21
C GLU A 374 17.06 7.63 15.68
N PRO A 375 15.96 8.08 15.06
CA PRO A 375 15.85 8.16 13.62
C PRO A 375 16.70 9.28 13.04
N PHE A 376 17.38 8.99 11.94
CA PHE A 376 18.03 10.00 11.11
C PHE A 376 16.95 10.84 10.41
N THR A 377 17.09 12.17 10.50
CA THR A 377 16.20 13.11 9.83
C THR A 377 16.97 13.84 8.74
N ILE A 378 16.61 13.54 7.49
CA ILE A 378 17.24 14.18 6.32
C ILE A 378 16.46 15.42 5.90
N GLU A 379 17.20 16.41 5.44
CA GLU A 379 16.64 17.62 4.85
C GLU A 379 16.24 17.37 3.39
N THR A 380 15.28 18.15 2.93
CA THR A 380 14.82 18.11 1.54
C THR A 380 15.43 19.27 0.77
N ALA A 381 16.07 19.00 -0.36
CA ALA A 381 16.55 20.03 -1.27
C ALA A 381 15.40 20.94 -1.73
N PRO A 382 15.64 22.25 -1.93
CA PRO A 382 14.58 23.20 -2.30
C PRO A 382 13.79 22.76 -3.54
N GLU A 383 14.46 22.25 -4.55
CA GLU A 383 13.87 21.77 -5.81
C GLU A 383 12.98 20.53 -5.57
N ALA A 384 13.45 19.58 -4.77
CA ALA A 384 12.67 18.41 -4.38
C ALA A 384 11.40 18.82 -3.62
N ARG A 385 11.52 19.78 -2.71
CA ARG A 385 10.38 20.33 -1.96
C ARG A 385 9.38 21.02 -2.88
N GLN A 386 9.86 21.79 -3.85
CA GLN A 386 9.01 22.46 -4.83
C GLN A 386 8.22 21.43 -5.66
N MET A 387 8.87 20.36 -6.11
CA MET A 387 8.20 19.27 -6.85
C MET A 387 7.12 18.58 -6.02
N MET A 388 7.40 18.21 -4.78
CA MET A 388 6.45 17.58 -3.88
C MET A 388 5.26 18.49 -3.55
N ASN A 389 5.51 19.79 -3.37
CA ASN A 389 4.46 20.78 -3.15
C ASN A 389 3.60 20.99 -4.42
N GLY A 390 4.22 20.98 -5.59
CA GLY A 390 3.53 21.03 -6.89
C GLY A 390 2.59 19.83 -7.06
N HIS A 391 3.08 18.64 -6.81
CA HIS A 391 2.28 17.40 -6.82
C HIS A 391 1.10 17.47 -5.84
N HIS A 392 1.33 17.94 -4.61
CA HIS A 392 0.25 18.16 -3.64
C HIS A 392 -0.82 19.11 -4.16
N ASN A 393 -0.42 20.25 -4.68
CA ASN A 393 -1.32 21.28 -5.17
C ASN A 393 -2.15 20.80 -6.37
N GLU A 394 -1.56 20.01 -7.25
CA GLU A 394 -2.27 19.39 -8.37
C GLU A 394 -3.32 18.39 -7.89
N ILE A 395 -2.98 17.52 -6.93
CA ILE A 395 -3.95 16.61 -6.30
C ILE A 395 -5.10 17.39 -5.67
N VAL A 396 -4.82 18.52 -4.97
CA VAL A 396 -5.87 19.37 -4.37
C VAL A 396 -6.82 19.91 -5.44
N LYS A 397 -6.30 20.43 -6.56
CA LYS A 397 -7.12 20.91 -7.69
C LYS A 397 -8.03 19.77 -8.21
N ARG A 398 -7.46 18.61 -8.44
CA ARG A 398 -8.18 17.43 -8.94
C ARG A 398 -9.23 16.90 -7.96
N ARG A 399 -8.97 16.97 -6.65
CA ARG A 399 -9.97 16.63 -5.62
C ARG A 399 -11.19 17.56 -5.62
N LEU A 400 -11.03 18.78 -6.12
CA LEU A 400 -12.13 19.75 -6.30
C LEU A 400 -12.85 19.57 -7.64
N SER A 401 -12.34 18.73 -8.56
CA SER A 401 -12.87 18.52 -9.91
C SER A 401 -13.16 17.03 -10.19
N ASP A 402 -12.26 16.34 -10.85
CA ASP A 402 -12.42 14.98 -11.38
C ASP A 402 -12.26 13.86 -10.34
N LEU A 403 -11.63 14.13 -9.19
CA LEU A 403 -11.42 13.15 -8.12
C LEU A 403 -12.36 13.33 -6.92
N ARG A 404 -13.49 14.05 -7.09
CA ARG A 404 -14.44 14.31 -5.99
C ARG A 404 -14.98 13.05 -5.33
N ASP A 405 -15.26 12.03 -6.11
CA ASP A 405 -15.83 10.75 -5.66
C ASP A 405 -14.77 9.78 -5.08
N VAL A 406 -13.50 10.12 -5.19
CA VAL A 406 -12.35 9.37 -4.62
C VAL A 406 -11.44 10.24 -3.76
N THR A 407 -11.97 11.36 -3.26
CA THR A 407 -11.21 12.38 -2.52
C THR A 407 -10.47 11.80 -1.30
N THR A 408 -11.05 10.81 -0.62
CA THR A 408 -10.44 10.14 0.54
C THR A 408 -9.15 9.42 0.16
N TYR A 409 -9.13 8.77 -1.00
CA TYR A 409 -7.95 8.10 -1.55
C TYR A 409 -6.90 9.12 -2.01
N ALA A 410 -7.30 10.08 -2.82
CA ALA A 410 -6.41 11.10 -3.37
C ALA A 410 -5.72 11.95 -2.28
N ALA A 411 -6.35 12.11 -1.12
CA ALA A 411 -5.76 12.78 0.04
C ALA A 411 -4.46 12.14 0.54
N ARG A 412 -4.19 10.89 0.19
CA ARG A 412 -3.01 10.13 0.66
C ARG A 412 -1.89 10.04 -0.38
N TRP A 413 -2.15 10.28 -1.65
CA TRP A 413 -1.16 10.05 -2.72
C TRP A 413 0.13 10.84 -2.54
N ASN A 414 0.03 12.15 -2.18
CA ASN A 414 1.24 12.94 -1.92
C ASN A 414 2.00 12.47 -0.66
N GLU A 415 1.31 11.99 0.37
CA GLU A 415 1.95 11.38 1.55
C GLU A 415 2.69 10.09 1.15
N GLN A 416 2.08 9.28 0.29
CA GLN A 416 2.72 8.08 -0.25
C GLN A 416 3.96 8.41 -1.08
N ALA A 417 3.91 9.49 -1.90
CA ALA A 417 5.09 9.98 -2.62
C ALA A 417 6.24 10.33 -1.67
N TRP A 418 5.98 11.04 -0.57
CA TRP A 418 6.99 11.35 0.44
C TRP A 418 7.58 10.08 1.08
N ARG A 419 6.75 9.09 1.41
CA ARG A 419 7.19 7.79 1.97
C ARG A 419 8.06 7.02 0.99
N MET A 420 7.67 6.97 -0.28
CA MET A 420 8.47 6.38 -1.36
C MET A 420 9.79 7.10 -1.53
N ALA A 421 9.81 8.44 -1.46
CA ALA A 421 11.04 9.21 -1.56
C ALA A 421 12.08 8.82 -0.50
N VAL A 422 11.65 8.53 0.75
CA VAL A 422 12.55 8.01 1.78
C VAL A 422 13.09 6.62 1.40
N CYS A 423 12.24 5.73 0.89
CA CYS A 423 12.67 4.39 0.47
C CYS A 423 13.67 4.44 -0.70
N LEU A 424 13.38 5.27 -1.71
CA LEU A 424 14.25 5.42 -2.87
C LEU A 424 15.59 6.07 -2.50
N HIS A 425 15.55 7.08 -1.62
CA HIS A 425 16.74 7.75 -1.11
C HIS A 425 17.66 6.77 -0.35
N ALA A 426 17.07 5.98 0.55
CA ALA A 426 17.79 4.94 1.28
C ALA A 426 18.36 3.87 0.33
N GLY A 427 17.57 3.42 -0.65
CA GLY A 427 18.03 2.46 -1.65
C GLY A 427 19.12 2.98 -2.58
N LEU A 428 19.19 4.30 -2.82
CA LEU A 428 20.19 4.94 -3.65
C LEU A 428 21.52 5.16 -2.90
N HIS A 429 21.43 5.55 -1.63
CA HIS A 429 22.59 5.97 -0.84
C HIS A 429 23.05 4.94 0.21
N GLY A 430 22.25 3.87 0.44
CA GLY A 430 22.58 2.84 1.42
C GLY A 430 22.76 3.42 2.82
N ALA A 431 23.86 3.04 3.50
CA ALA A 431 24.18 3.51 4.84
C ALA A 431 24.37 5.03 4.95
N ASP A 432 24.82 5.67 3.87
CA ASP A 432 25.11 7.12 3.84
C ASP A 432 23.82 7.97 3.68
N ALA A 433 22.66 7.36 3.54
CA ALA A 433 21.41 8.08 3.29
C ALA A 433 21.05 9.08 4.42
N GLY A 434 21.45 8.80 5.66
CA GLY A 434 21.21 9.70 6.79
C GLY A 434 21.96 11.03 6.73
N GLU A 435 23.04 11.11 5.92
CA GLU A 435 23.92 12.26 5.78
C GLU A 435 23.65 13.10 4.52
N ARG A 436 22.73 12.64 3.65
CA ARG A 436 22.47 13.25 2.35
C ARG A 436 21.10 13.89 2.31
N MET A 437 20.99 15.02 1.62
CA MET A 437 19.68 15.67 1.36
C MET A 437 18.89 14.88 0.32
N LEU A 438 17.56 14.86 0.47
CA LEU A 438 16.66 14.32 -0.53
C LEU A 438 16.71 15.18 -1.81
N ALA A 439 17.22 14.61 -2.90
CA ALA A 439 17.40 15.30 -4.17
C ALA A 439 16.13 15.35 -5.02
N ALA A 440 16.08 16.27 -6.01
CA ALA A 440 14.97 16.44 -6.94
C ALA A 440 14.68 15.19 -7.77
N ASP A 441 15.71 14.48 -8.26
CA ASP A 441 15.54 13.26 -9.07
C ASP A 441 14.88 12.13 -8.28
N THR A 442 15.24 12.01 -6.99
CA THR A 442 14.59 11.06 -6.08
C THR A 442 13.13 11.43 -5.83
N ALA A 443 12.85 12.74 -5.67
CA ALA A 443 11.47 13.22 -5.52
C ALA A 443 10.64 12.96 -6.79
N ALA A 444 11.20 13.21 -7.99
CA ALA A 444 10.56 12.92 -9.27
C ALA A 444 10.22 11.43 -9.42
N SER A 445 11.18 10.56 -9.10
CA SER A 445 10.98 9.10 -9.14
C SER A 445 9.92 8.63 -8.15
N ALA A 446 9.89 9.21 -6.96
CA ALA A 446 8.88 8.91 -5.94
C ALA A 446 7.46 9.34 -6.36
N ILE A 447 7.33 10.52 -6.98
CA ILE A 447 6.08 11.01 -7.55
C ILE A 447 5.60 10.07 -8.67
N ALA A 448 6.48 9.68 -9.59
CA ALA A 448 6.13 8.78 -10.69
C ALA A 448 5.60 7.42 -10.20
N LEU A 449 6.23 6.84 -9.17
CA LEU A 449 5.76 5.61 -8.53
C LEU A 449 4.42 5.82 -7.80
N ALA A 450 4.25 6.94 -7.09
CA ALA A 450 3.00 7.25 -6.39
C ALA A 450 1.84 7.44 -7.37
N ASP A 451 2.07 8.12 -8.48
CA ASP A 451 1.08 8.34 -9.54
C ASP A 451 0.71 7.02 -10.24
N TRP A 452 1.69 6.11 -10.42
CA TRP A 452 1.41 4.79 -10.93
C TRP A 452 0.47 4.00 -9.99
N PHE A 453 0.75 4.00 -8.68
CA PHE A 453 -0.14 3.34 -7.71
C PHE A 453 -1.51 4.03 -7.61
N ALA A 454 -1.57 5.35 -7.73
CA ALA A 454 -2.82 6.10 -7.80
C ALA A 454 -3.67 5.68 -9.01
N GLY A 455 -3.02 5.53 -10.17
CA GLY A 455 -3.65 5.02 -11.40
C GLY A 455 -4.19 3.59 -11.22
N GLU A 456 -3.39 2.69 -10.63
CA GLU A 456 -3.83 1.32 -10.33
C GLU A 456 -5.02 1.29 -9.35
N GLN A 457 -4.97 2.11 -8.29
CA GLN A 457 -6.05 2.23 -7.34
C GLN A 457 -7.35 2.72 -8.02
N LEU A 458 -7.27 3.74 -8.88
CA LEU A 458 -8.42 4.22 -9.65
C LEU A 458 -8.97 3.15 -10.59
N ARG A 459 -8.10 2.41 -11.27
CA ARG A 459 -8.47 1.31 -12.18
C ARG A 459 -9.22 0.20 -11.43
N ILE A 460 -8.73 -0.20 -10.25
CA ILE A 460 -9.37 -1.23 -9.43
C ILE A 460 -10.73 -0.74 -8.91
N LEU A 461 -10.82 0.50 -8.43
CA LEU A 461 -12.07 1.11 -7.98
C LEU A 461 -13.12 1.20 -9.10
N ALA A 462 -12.69 1.55 -10.31
CA ALA A 462 -13.57 1.57 -11.48
C ALA A 462 -14.10 0.18 -11.83
N ARG A 463 -13.23 -0.84 -11.85
CA ARG A 463 -13.63 -2.25 -12.08
C ARG A 463 -14.63 -2.73 -11.02
N GLY A 464 -14.37 -2.46 -9.75
CA GLY A 464 -15.29 -2.81 -8.66
C GLY A 464 -16.67 -2.17 -8.82
N ARG A 465 -16.73 -0.89 -9.22
CA ARG A 465 -18.00 -0.20 -9.52
C ARG A 465 -18.74 -0.82 -10.71
N HIS A 466 -18.02 -1.20 -11.75
CA HIS A 466 -18.61 -1.87 -12.91
C HIS A 466 -19.13 -3.27 -12.55
N ALA A 467 -18.38 -4.05 -11.78
CA ALA A 467 -18.81 -5.36 -11.30
C ALA A 467 -20.05 -5.26 -10.41
N ALA A 468 -20.10 -4.31 -9.47
CA ALA A 468 -21.27 -4.08 -8.62
C ALA A 468 -22.52 -3.65 -9.43
N ARG A 469 -22.32 -2.80 -10.45
CA ARG A 469 -23.43 -2.42 -11.36
C ARG A 469 -23.93 -3.62 -12.16
N ARG A 470 -23.04 -4.44 -12.69
CA ARG A 470 -23.38 -5.65 -13.44
C ARG A 470 -24.14 -6.64 -12.56
N ALA A 471 -23.69 -6.88 -11.33
CA ALA A 471 -24.37 -7.75 -10.37
C ALA A 471 -25.78 -7.25 -10.05
N LYS A 472 -25.97 -5.94 -9.77
CA LYS A 472 -27.30 -5.34 -9.54
C LYS A 472 -28.18 -5.49 -10.77
N ARG A 473 -27.64 -5.26 -11.96
CA ARG A 473 -28.34 -5.45 -13.24
C ARG A 473 -28.83 -6.90 -13.41
N ASP A 474 -27.96 -7.88 -13.18
CA ASP A 474 -28.29 -9.30 -13.32
C ASP A 474 -29.37 -9.72 -12.32
N GLU A 475 -29.37 -9.17 -11.11
CA GLU A 475 -30.42 -9.37 -10.14
C GLU A 475 -31.76 -8.73 -10.57
N VAL A 476 -31.73 -7.54 -11.16
CA VAL A 476 -32.95 -6.92 -11.75
C VAL A 476 -33.48 -7.79 -12.88
N LEU A 477 -32.63 -8.36 -13.73
CA LEU A 477 -33.08 -9.27 -14.80
C LEU A 477 -33.66 -10.58 -14.27
N LYS A 478 -33.13 -11.10 -13.15
CA LYS A 478 -33.72 -12.24 -12.43
C LYS A 478 -35.10 -11.88 -11.86
N LEU A 479 -35.20 -10.73 -11.19
CA LEU A 479 -36.48 -10.23 -10.67
C LEU A 479 -37.54 -10.07 -11.78
N LEU A 480 -37.11 -9.66 -12.97
CA LEU A 480 -37.97 -9.58 -14.15
C LEU A 480 -38.40 -10.96 -14.67
N ALA A 481 -37.51 -11.95 -14.64
CA ALA A 481 -37.84 -13.32 -15.03
C ALA A 481 -38.92 -13.92 -14.11
N ASP A 482 -38.84 -13.59 -12.82
CA ASP A 482 -39.84 -14.00 -11.83
C ASP A 482 -41.16 -13.19 -11.92
N ASN A 483 -41.16 -12.04 -12.62
CA ASN A 483 -42.31 -11.15 -12.80
C ASN A 483 -42.54 -10.84 -14.28
N PRO A 484 -43.09 -11.76 -15.06
CA PRO A 484 -43.27 -11.62 -16.52
C PRO A 484 -44.09 -10.40 -16.94
N ASP A 485 -45.01 -9.96 -16.05
CA ASP A 485 -45.83 -8.77 -16.28
C ASP A 485 -45.05 -7.45 -16.14
N GLY A 486 -43.78 -7.50 -15.74
CA GLY A 486 -42.87 -6.37 -15.54
C GLY A 486 -42.77 -5.92 -14.08
N ILE A 487 -41.73 -5.13 -13.78
CA ILE A 487 -41.38 -4.63 -12.46
C ILE A 487 -41.45 -3.11 -12.40
N THR A 488 -41.59 -2.58 -11.20
CA THR A 488 -41.54 -1.14 -10.88
C THR A 488 -40.35 -0.81 -10.00
N ALA A 489 -40.00 0.48 -9.84
CA ALA A 489 -38.98 0.92 -8.88
C ALA A 489 -39.27 0.45 -7.44
N ARG A 490 -40.56 0.30 -7.09
CA ARG A 490 -40.96 -0.20 -5.78
C ARG A 490 -40.63 -1.68 -5.60
N ASP A 491 -40.68 -2.48 -6.66
CA ASP A 491 -40.33 -3.91 -6.62
C ASP A 491 -38.80 -4.09 -6.47
N VAL A 492 -38.01 -3.25 -7.17
CA VAL A 492 -36.55 -3.18 -7.01
C VAL A 492 -36.17 -2.79 -5.58
N LEU A 493 -36.89 -1.83 -4.98
CA LEU A 493 -36.67 -1.42 -3.60
C LEU A 493 -37.02 -2.53 -2.60
N ARG A 494 -38.16 -3.23 -2.80
CA ARG A 494 -38.57 -4.37 -1.98
C ARG A 494 -37.60 -5.53 -2.06
N ALA A 495 -37.03 -5.77 -3.22
CA ALA A 495 -35.97 -6.77 -3.43
C ALA A 495 -34.62 -6.34 -2.84
N ARG A 496 -34.51 -5.14 -2.23
CA ARG A 496 -33.29 -4.54 -1.66
C ARG A 496 -32.13 -4.36 -2.68
N LEU A 497 -32.51 -4.19 -3.95
CA LEU A 497 -31.54 -3.92 -5.02
C LEU A 497 -31.12 -2.43 -5.11
N ALA A 498 -31.88 -1.56 -4.41
CA ALA A 498 -31.61 -0.14 -4.25
C ALA A 498 -31.85 0.28 -2.80
N GLY A 499 -31.10 1.27 -2.32
CA GLY A 499 -31.22 1.82 -0.97
C GLY A 499 -32.34 2.88 -0.85
N SER A 500 -32.72 3.49 -1.98
CA SER A 500 -33.77 4.52 -2.04
C SER A 500 -34.60 4.39 -3.31
N ALA A 501 -35.77 5.08 -3.33
CA ALA A 501 -36.65 5.13 -4.50
C ALA A 501 -35.93 5.79 -5.69
N ASP A 502 -35.15 6.84 -5.43
CA ASP A 502 -34.38 7.56 -6.47
C ASP A 502 -33.31 6.68 -7.11
N GLU A 503 -32.60 5.87 -6.30
CA GLU A 503 -31.62 4.89 -6.82
C GLU A 503 -32.32 3.80 -7.66
N ALA A 504 -33.48 3.31 -7.23
CA ALA A 504 -34.26 2.32 -7.98
C ALA A 504 -34.69 2.89 -9.34
N HIS A 505 -35.19 4.14 -9.37
CA HIS A 505 -35.56 4.83 -10.60
C HIS A 505 -34.34 5.05 -11.51
N ALA A 506 -33.22 5.49 -10.96
CA ALA A 506 -31.98 5.72 -11.71
C ALA A 506 -31.43 4.42 -12.32
N LEU A 507 -31.47 3.31 -11.58
CA LEU A 507 -31.05 1.99 -12.06
C LEU A 507 -31.91 1.52 -13.25
N LEU A 508 -33.22 1.56 -13.11
CA LEU A 508 -34.15 1.13 -14.16
C LEU A 508 -34.10 2.03 -15.39
N ALA A 509 -34.01 3.37 -15.21
CA ALA A 509 -33.86 4.32 -16.30
C ALA A 509 -32.55 4.10 -17.11
N ARG A 510 -31.48 3.75 -16.42
CA ARG A 510 -30.20 3.43 -17.07
C ARG A 510 -30.30 2.14 -17.89
N MET A 511 -30.86 1.07 -17.32
CA MET A 511 -31.05 -0.19 -18.04
C MET A 511 -32.02 -0.03 -19.24
N GLU A 512 -32.95 0.91 -19.17
CA GLU A 512 -33.80 1.29 -20.31
C GLU A 512 -32.99 2.04 -21.38
N ALA A 513 -32.15 2.99 -20.99
CA ALA A 513 -31.27 3.72 -21.90
C ALA A 513 -30.26 2.80 -22.58
N ASP A 514 -29.79 1.77 -21.87
CA ASP A 514 -28.89 0.73 -22.40
C ASP A 514 -29.62 -0.29 -23.30
N GLY A 515 -30.95 -0.13 -23.50
CA GLY A 515 -31.77 -0.97 -24.38
C GLY A 515 -32.11 -2.36 -23.83
N GLU A 516 -31.93 -2.59 -22.54
CA GLU A 516 -32.21 -3.88 -21.88
C GLU A 516 -33.63 -4.00 -21.39
N LEU A 517 -34.23 -2.86 -21.03
CA LEU A 517 -35.59 -2.75 -20.56
C LEU A 517 -36.38 -1.83 -21.48
N THR A 518 -37.70 -2.05 -21.44
CA THR A 518 -38.70 -1.14 -22.04
C THR A 518 -39.65 -0.70 -20.97
N GLY A 519 -39.71 0.60 -20.67
CA GLY A 519 -40.64 1.19 -19.70
C GLY A 519 -41.93 1.62 -20.34
N LYS A 520 -43.08 1.26 -19.73
CA LYS A 520 -44.42 1.76 -20.11
C LYS A 520 -45.13 2.36 -18.90
N ASP A 521 -45.73 3.51 -19.11
CA ASP A 521 -46.53 4.14 -18.08
C ASP A 521 -47.86 3.40 -17.97
N SER A 522 -48.17 2.92 -16.77
CA SER A 522 -49.43 2.20 -16.43
C SER A 522 -50.22 3.00 -15.42
N ARG A 523 -51.50 3.12 -15.66
CA ARG A 523 -52.45 3.74 -14.74
C ARG A 523 -53.41 2.65 -14.23
N PRO A 524 -53.61 2.49 -12.92
CA PRO A 524 -54.58 1.53 -12.39
C PRO A 524 -56.00 1.87 -12.85
N GLU A 525 -56.82 0.87 -13.17
CA GLU A 525 -58.18 1.03 -13.63
C GLU A 525 -59.11 1.75 -12.61
N GLY A 526 -58.71 1.80 -11.32
CA GLY A 526 -59.45 2.46 -10.24
C GLY A 526 -59.05 3.90 -9.92
N GLY A 527 -58.23 4.54 -10.74
CA GLY A 527 -57.63 5.87 -10.47
C GLY A 527 -56.47 5.80 -9.46
N GLY A 528 -55.39 6.50 -9.72
CA GLY A 528 -54.19 6.51 -8.89
C GLY A 528 -53.03 7.17 -9.63
N HIS A 529 -51.86 7.24 -8.98
CA HIS A 529 -50.66 7.76 -9.60
C HIS A 529 -50.17 6.87 -10.75
N VAL A 530 -49.74 7.50 -11.85
CA VAL A 530 -49.09 6.81 -12.97
C VAL A 530 -47.82 6.13 -12.44
N THR A 531 -47.69 4.82 -12.70
CA THR A 531 -46.53 4.05 -12.31
C THR A 531 -45.83 3.56 -13.57
N ARG A 532 -44.51 3.83 -13.71
CA ARG A 532 -43.71 3.30 -14.81
C ARG A 532 -43.35 1.84 -14.54
N LYS A 533 -43.77 0.96 -15.44
CA LYS A 533 -43.53 -0.48 -15.37
C LYS A 533 -42.54 -0.88 -16.45
N PHE A 534 -41.54 -1.66 -16.08
CA PHE A 534 -40.44 -2.07 -16.94
C PHE A 534 -40.56 -3.55 -17.27
N THR A 535 -40.38 -3.88 -18.53
CA THR A 535 -40.31 -5.25 -19.06
C THR A 535 -39.00 -5.45 -19.78
N LYS A 536 -38.59 -6.70 -20.00
CA LYS A 536 -37.40 -7.00 -20.79
C LYS A 536 -37.59 -6.48 -22.21
N ALA A 537 -36.58 -5.80 -22.76
CA ALA A 537 -36.64 -5.37 -24.16
C ALA A 537 -36.70 -6.59 -25.08
N GLN A 538 -37.55 -6.53 -26.09
CA GLN A 538 -37.59 -7.56 -27.14
C GLN A 538 -36.41 -7.29 -28.08
N THR A 539 -35.45 -8.20 -28.10
CA THR A 539 -34.33 -8.22 -29.07
C THR A 539 -34.84 -8.57 -30.45
#